data_f14384cbfc196148c5a421e97691f9da
#
_entry.id   f14384cbfc196148c5a421e97691f9da
#
_cell.length_a   1.000
_cell.length_b   1.000
_cell.length_c   1.000
_cell.angle_alpha   90.00
_cell.angle_beta   90.00
_cell.angle_gamma   90.00
#
_symmetry.space_group_name_H-M   'P 1'
#
loop_
_entity.id
_entity.type
_entity.pdbx_description
1 polymer ?
#
loop_
_entity_poly.entity_id
_entity_poly.type
_entity_poly.pdbx_seq_one_letter_code
_entity_poly.pdbx_strand_id
1 'polypeptide(L)'
;LGVNSRKDLALAEKSFQTRMRNNAMESGVTLRDPSSVYFSYDTIIERDADIASNVVFGLGVKISRGAIIHPFCDIQGSFISKGSKVGPFARLRQGSFLGENAKVGNFVETKNAQISKGTKVNHLSYIGDAEIGENCNIGAGTITCNYDGYKKHKTIIGKNVFVGTNSSLVAPIKIGDQAFLGSGGVITEDVPPGSLALARAKQINKIETICIFTRIL
;
A
#
# COMPACT_ATOMS: atom_id res chain seq x y z
N LEU A 1 22.02 27.86 14.69
CA LEU A 1 21.92 27.09 15.94
C LEU A 1 23.03 26.06 15.95
N GLY A 2 23.98 26.17 16.90
CA GLY A 2 24.92 25.07 17.17
C GLY A 2 24.15 23.93 17.85
N VAL A 3 24.44 22.68 17.47
CA VAL A 3 23.82 21.47 18.07
C VAL A 3 24.90 20.75 18.86
N ASN A 4 24.86 20.86 20.18
CA ASN A 4 25.85 20.26 21.06
C ASN A 4 25.25 19.19 22.00
N SER A 5 23.92 19.05 22.03
CA SER A 5 23.20 18.11 22.87
C SER A 5 21.99 17.52 22.17
N ARG A 6 21.44 16.41 22.68
CA ARG A 6 20.16 15.82 22.21
C ARG A 6 19.00 16.81 22.35
N LYS A 7 19.05 17.68 23.34
CA LYS A 7 18.06 18.76 23.52
C LYS A 7 18.15 19.79 22.40
N ASP A 8 19.37 20.21 22.04
CA ASP A 8 19.58 21.16 20.93
C ASP A 8 19.16 20.53 19.60
N LEU A 9 19.44 19.25 19.38
CA LEU A 9 18.97 18.50 18.20
C LEU A 9 17.43 18.52 18.13
N ALA A 10 16.74 18.25 19.22
CA ALA A 10 15.27 18.29 19.26
C ALA A 10 14.70 19.69 18.98
N LEU A 11 15.38 20.76 19.45
CA LEU A 11 15.00 22.14 19.16
C LEU A 11 15.23 22.49 17.69
N ALA A 12 16.34 22.06 17.12
CA ALA A 12 16.64 22.26 15.70
C ALA A 12 15.61 21.53 14.82
N GLU A 13 15.29 20.27 15.14
CA GLU A 13 14.23 19.51 14.47
C GLU A 13 12.87 20.22 14.54
N LYS A 14 12.47 20.69 15.73
CA LYS A 14 11.22 21.42 15.88
C LYS A 14 11.17 22.67 14.99
N SER A 15 12.27 23.42 14.91
CA SER A 15 12.37 24.61 14.06
C SER A 15 12.27 24.25 12.58
N PHE A 16 12.97 23.18 12.16
CA PHE A 16 12.90 22.66 10.80
C PHE A 16 11.48 22.23 10.42
N GLN A 17 10.83 21.42 11.26
CA GLN A 17 9.47 20.94 11.04
C GLN A 17 8.45 22.08 10.94
N THR A 18 8.58 23.09 11.80
CA THR A 18 7.72 24.27 11.75
C THR A 18 7.84 24.99 10.40
N ARG A 19 9.07 25.18 9.91
CA ARG A 19 9.31 25.80 8.59
C ARG A 19 8.72 24.97 7.44
N MET A 20 8.92 23.64 7.45
CA MET A 20 8.40 22.77 6.40
C MET A 20 6.86 22.79 6.34
N ARG A 21 6.21 22.78 7.49
CA ARG A 21 4.75 22.86 7.61
C ARG A 21 4.19 24.18 7.08
N ASN A 22 4.80 25.30 7.49
CA ASN A 22 4.40 26.62 7.02
C ASN A 22 4.56 26.74 5.51
N ASN A 23 5.72 26.35 4.96
CA ASN A 23 5.95 26.38 3.52
C ASN A 23 4.92 25.51 2.75
N ALA A 24 4.58 24.34 3.27
CA ALA A 24 3.57 23.47 2.66
C ALA A 24 2.19 24.14 2.62
N MET A 25 1.75 24.72 3.76
CA MET A 25 0.47 25.43 3.84
C MET A 25 0.43 26.69 2.96
N GLU A 26 1.50 27.47 2.94
CA GLU A 26 1.63 28.65 2.08
C GLU A 26 1.61 28.30 0.59
N SER A 27 2.10 27.12 0.23
CA SER A 27 2.03 26.60 -1.15
C SER A 27 0.68 25.96 -1.52
N GLY A 28 -0.32 25.99 -0.61
CA GLY A 28 -1.68 25.51 -0.86
C GLY A 28 -1.91 24.04 -0.52
N VAL A 29 -1.07 23.45 0.33
CA VAL A 29 -1.30 22.10 0.88
C VAL A 29 -2.19 22.21 2.12
N THR A 30 -3.20 21.36 2.25
CA THR A 30 -4.00 21.26 3.46
C THR A 30 -3.33 20.32 4.45
N LEU A 31 -2.93 20.82 5.61
CA LEU A 31 -2.51 20.02 6.76
C LEU A 31 -3.60 20.10 7.83
N ARG A 32 -4.31 19.00 8.10
CA ARG A 32 -5.45 19.01 9.05
C ARG A 32 -5.03 19.18 10.50
N ASP A 33 -3.87 18.65 10.85
CA ASP A 33 -3.19 18.91 12.12
C ASP A 33 -1.69 19.07 11.83
N PRO A 34 -1.25 20.31 11.54
CA PRO A 34 0.14 20.55 11.18
C PRO A 34 1.13 20.04 12.23
N SER A 35 0.79 20.08 13.50
CA SER A 35 1.70 19.72 14.60
C SER A 35 2.09 18.23 14.58
N SER A 36 1.26 17.37 14.04
CA SER A 36 1.44 15.93 13.99
C SER A 36 2.01 15.40 12.67
N VAL A 37 2.27 16.26 11.68
CA VAL A 37 2.86 15.85 10.40
C VAL A 37 4.36 16.09 10.42
N TYR A 38 5.15 15.06 10.07
CA TYR A 38 6.60 15.10 9.99
C TYR A 38 7.11 15.02 8.56
N PHE A 39 8.01 15.92 8.19
CA PHE A 39 8.59 16.04 6.87
C PHE A 39 10.06 15.61 6.85
N SER A 40 10.50 14.98 5.78
CA SER A 40 11.90 14.95 5.39
C SER A 40 12.27 16.24 4.64
N TYR A 41 13.56 16.54 4.56
CA TYR A 41 14.05 17.79 3.95
C TYR A 41 13.76 17.86 2.43
N ASP A 42 13.58 16.71 1.78
CA ASP A 42 13.34 16.55 0.34
C ASP A 42 11.89 16.22 -0.01
N THR A 43 10.99 16.27 0.97
CA THR A 43 9.55 16.03 0.75
C THR A 43 8.97 17.09 -0.17
N ILE A 44 8.32 16.67 -1.25
CA ILE A 44 7.64 17.55 -2.20
C ILE A 44 6.14 17.24 -2.18
N ILE A 45 5.32 18.25 -1.92
CA ILE A 45 3.86 18.12 -1.94
C ILE A 45 3.29 19.25 -2.79
N GLU A 46 2.50 18.90 -3.79
CA GLU A 46 1.82 19.88 -4.65
C GLU A 46 0.57 20.44 -3.97
N ARG A 47 0.17 21.64 -4.40
CA ARG A 47 -1.04 22.31 -3.92
C ARG A 47 -2.28 21.43 -4.01
N ASP A 48 -3.28 21.70 -3.21
CA ASP A 48 -4.57 20.97 -3.13
C ASP A 48 -4.43 19.51 -2.65
N ALA A 49 -3.24 19.06 -2.24
CA ALA A 49 -3.10 17.81 -1.50
C ALA A 49 -3.65 17.97 -0.07
N ASP A 50 -4.33 16.94 0.44
CA ASP A 50 -4.94 16.92 1.78
C ASP A 50 -4.23 15.89 2.65
N ILE A 51 -3.52 16.37 3.66
CA ILE A 51 -2.72 15.55 4.58
C ILE A 51 -3.38 15.54 5.95
N ALA A 52 -3.79 14.37 6.39
CA ALA A 52 -4.39 14.18 7.71
C ALA A 52 -3.34 14.21 8.84
N SER A 53 -3.79 14.01 10.08
CA SER A 53 -2.93 13.96 11.25
C SER A 53 -2.03 12.73 11.32
N ASN A 54 -0.93 12.82 12.07
CA ASN A 54 -0.02 11.71 12.36
C ASN A 54 0.53 11.03 11.10
N VAL A 55 0.97 11.82 10.14
CA VAL A 55 1.63 11.33 8.92
C VAL A 55 3.12 11.61 9.00
N VAL A 56 3.93 10.62 8.67
CA VAL A 56 5.39 10.72 8.63
C VAL A 56 5.86 10.54 7.19
N PHE A 57 6.57 11.56 6.68
CA PHE A 57 7.24 11.52 5.40
C PHE A 57 8.74 11.32 5.59
N GLY A 58 9.24 10.18 5.13
CA GLY A 58 10.66 9.90 5.02
C GLY A 58 11.26 10.49 3.74
N LEU A 59 12.51 10.13 3.47
CA LEU A 59 13.23 10.61 2.28
C LEU A 59 12.54 10.20 0.96
N GLY A 60 12.67 11.06 -0.05
CA GLY A 60 12.28 10.76 -1.44
C GLY A 60 10.78 10.71 -1.69
N VAL A 61 9.96 11.38 -0.90
CA VAL A 61 8.49 11.41 -1.07
C VAL A 61 8.06 12.55 -1.98
N LYS A 62 7.24 12.21 -2.98
CA LYS A 62 6.58 13.18 -3.86
C LYS A 62 5.08 12.91 -3.91
N ILE A 63 4.29 13.94 -3.63
CA ILE A 63 2.82 13.88 -3.59
C ILE A 63 2.27 14.89 -4.58
N SER A 64 1.49 14.40 -5.54
CA SER A 64 0.88 15.23 -6.56
C SER A 64 -0.43 15.85 -6.09
N ARG A 65 -0.85 16.84 -6.84
CA ARG A 65 -2.04 17.65 -6.63
C ARG A 65 -3.30 16.81 -6.36
N GLY A 66 -4.06 17.19 -5.35
CA GLY A 66 -5.34 16.58 -5.00
C GLY A 66 -5.25 15.14 -4.47
N ALA A 67 -4.04 14.66 -4.14
CA ALA A 67 -3.88 13.41 -3.42
C ALA A 67 -4.33 13.56 -1.96
N ILE A 68 -4.84 12.49 -1.37
CA ILE A 68 -5.35 12.46 -0.01
C ILE A 68 -4.54 11.44 0.81
N ILE A 69 -3.90 11.90 1.87
CA ILE A 69 -3.18 11.05 2.80
C ILE A 69 -3.96 11.01 4.12
N HIS A 70 -4.52 9.86 4.43
CA HIS A 70 -5.26 9.60 5.66
C HIS A 70 -4.33 9.46 6.87
N PRO A 71 -4.87 9.48 8.12
CA PRO A 71 -4.04 9.47 9.34
C PRO A 71 -3.17 8.21 9.48
N PHE A 72 -2.09 8.35 10.27
CA PHE A 72 -1.22 7.25 10.68
C PHE A 72 -0.54 6.54 9.51
N CYS A 73 -0.11 7.28 8.50
CA CYS A 73 0.66 6.75 7.39
C CYS A 73 2.16 7.01 7.57
N ASP A 74 2.98 6.00 7.25
CA ASP A 74 4.43 6.09 7.11
C ASP A 74 4.80 5.92 5.63
N ILE A 75 5.37 6.97 5.03
CA ILE A 75 5.60 7.04 3.58
C ILE A 75 7.07 7.39 3.31
N GLN A 76 7.76 6.54 2.58
CA GLN A 76 9.17 6.70 2.24
C GLN A 76 9.43 6.38 0.77
N GLY A 77 10.29 7.17 0.09
CA GLY A 77 10.76 6.90 -1.26
C GLY A 77 9.65 6.59 -2.26
N SER A 78 8.54 7.31 -2.18
CA SER A 78 7.31 6.99 -2.88
C SER A 78 6.81 8.16 -3.72
N PHE A 79 6.22 7.84 -4.86
CA PHE A 79 5.52 8.81 -5.71
C PHE A 79 4.01 8.54 -5.68
N ILE A 80 3.23 9.54 -5.28
CA ILE A 80 1.77 9.46 -5.16
C ILE A 80 1.16 10.43 -6.18
N SER A 81 0.56 9.90 -7.24
CA SER A 81 -0.01 10.68 -8.33
C SER A 81 -1.32 11.37 -7.95
N LYS A 82 -1.75 12.24 -8.84
CA LYS A 82 -2.97 13.06 -8.71
C LYS A 82 -4.19 12.24 -8.33
N GLY A 83 -4.94 12.72 -7.34
CA GLY A 83 -6.21 12.14 -6.90
C GLY A 83 -6.11 10.80 -6.20
N SER A 84 -4.89 10.29 -5.99
CA SER A 84 -4.69 9.02 -5.27
C SER A 84 -5.00 9.16 -3.78
N LYS A 85 -5.35 8.04 -3.14
CA LYS A 85 -5.70 8.00 -1.72
C LYS A 85 -4.83 6.97 -1.00
N VAL A 86 -4.25 7.36 0.14
CA VAL A 86 -3.39 6.50 0.96
C VAL A 86 -3.89 6.46 2.39
N GLY A 87 -3.98 5.29 2.95
CA GLY A 87 -4.33 5.03 4.34
C GLY A 87 -5.82 4.87 4.64
N PRO A 88 -6.20 4.97 5.94
CA PRO A 88 -5.31 5.17 7.10
C PRO A 88 -4.41 3.94 7.40
N PHE A 89 -3.39 4.13 8.28
CA PHE A 89 -2.49 3.05 8.70
C PHE A 89 -1.80 2.34 7.53
N ALA A 90 -1.41 3.06 6.49
CA ALA A 90 -0.67 2.51 5.36
C ALA A 90 0.82 2.76 5.50
N ARG A 91 1.63 1.81 5.04
CA ARG A 91 3.07 1.94 4.95
C ARG A 91 3.54 1.84 3.51
N LEU A 92 4.02 2.95 2.96
CA LEU A 92 4.63 2.97 1.64
C LEU A 92 6.14 3.02 1.78
N ARG A 93 6.81 1.98 1.29
CA ARG A 93 8.27 1.91 1.33
C ARG A 93 8.86 2.27 -0.02
N GLN A 94 10.18 2.47 0.00
CA GLN A 94 10.95 2.87 -1.16
C GLN A 94 10.61 2.10 -2.44
N GLY A 95 10.51 2.85 -3.56
CA GLY A 95 10.16 2.31 -4.86
C GLY A 95 8.66 2.13 -5.10
N SER A 96 7.81 2.63 -4.20
CA SER A 96 6.36 2.60 -4.39
C SER A 96 5.89 3.75 -5.28
N PHE A 97 5.14 3.41 -6.31
CA PHE A 97 4.49 4.35 -7.23
C PHE A 97 2.97 4.09 -7.25
N LEU A 98 2.20 5.13 -7.01
CA LEU A 98 0.75 5.12 -7.14
C LEU A 98 0.34 5.98 -8.34
N GLY A 99 -0.25 5.36 -9.34
CA GLY A 99 -0.82 6.02 -10.51
C GLY A 99 -2.04 6.86 -10.15
N GLU A 100 -2.52 7.67 -11.10
CA GLU A 100 -3.67 8.56 -10.89
C GLU A 100 -4.90 7.82 -10.33
N ASN A 101 -5.55 8.41 -9.32
CA ASN A 101 -6.75 7.86 -8.70
C ASN A 101 -6.57 6.44 -8.11
N ALA A 102 -5.34 5.95 -7.96
CA ALA A 102 -5.08 4.70 -7.28
C ALA A 102 -5.39 4.82 -5.79
N LYS A 103 -5.73 3.70 -5.16
CA LYS A 103 -6.03 3.65 -3.74
C LYS A 103 -5.25 2.56 -3.03
N VAL A 104 -4.51 2.95 -2.01
CA VAL A 104 -3.89 2.06 -1.02
C VAL A 104 -4.57 2.33 0.31
N GLY A 105 -5.28 1.34 0.86
CA GLY A 105 -6.10 1.52 2.06
C GLY A 105 -5.40 1.11 3.35
N ASN A 106 -6.19 0.74 4.35
CA ASN A 106 -5.71 0.50 5.69
C ASN A 106 -4.94 -0.82 5.85
N PHE A 107 -3.88 -0.75 6.64
CA PHE A 107 -3.00 -1.89 6.93
C PHE A 107 -2.42 -2.53 5.66
N VAL A 108 -2.14 -1.71 4.66
CA VAL A 108 -1.46 -2.13 3.44
C VAL A 108 -0.01 -1.67 3.51
N GLU A 109 0.91 -2.59 3.25
CA GLU A 109 2.32 -2.26 3.05
C GLU A 109 2.70 -2.45 1.59
N THR A 110 3.42 -1.48 1.02
CA THR A 110 3.98 -1.57 -0.32
C THR A 110 5.49 -1.38 -0.31
N LYS A 111 6.21 -2.07 -1.19
CA LYS A 111 7.65 -1.94 -1.37
C LYS A 111 8.02 -2.25 -2.81
N ASN A 112 8.74 -1.33 -3.49
CA ASN A 112 9.12 -1.54 -4.89
C ASN A 112 7.91 -2.00 -5.73
N ALA A 113 6.80 -1.28 -5.61
CA ALA A 113 5.50 -1.64 -6.18
C ALA A 113 5.00 -0.54 -7.11
N GLN A 114 4.66 -0.91 -8.34
CA GLN A 114 4.06 -0.02 -9.32
C GLN A 114 2.55 -0.32 -9.38
N ILE A 115 1.74 0.57 -8.81
CA ILE A 115 0.28 0.44 -8.77
C ILE A 115 -0.30 1.45 -9.75
N SER A 116 -0.80 0.96 -10.88
CA SER A 116 -1.25 1.83 -11.97
C SER A 116 -2.59 2.51 -11.68
N LYS A 117 -2.97 3.39 -12.60
CA LYS A 117 -4.17 4.24 -12.53
C LYS A 117 -5.44 3.47 -12.14
N GLY A 118 -6.21 4.00 -11.21
CA GLY A 118 -7.52 3.48 -10.80
C GLY A 118 -7.49 2.17 -10.02
N THR A 119 -6.32 1.58 -9.82
CA THR A 119 -6.18 0.32 -9.11
C THR A 119 -6.39 0.49 -7.60
N LYS A 120 -7.03 -0.49 -6.98
CA LYS A 120 -7.42 -0.47 -5.58
C LYS A 120 -6.78 -1.63 -4.82
N VAL A 121 -6.04 -1.29 -3.76
CA VAL A 121 -5.49 -2.22 -2.75
C VAL A 121 -6.00 -1.75 -1.40
N ASN A 122 -7.17 -2.21 -1.00
CA ASN A 122 -7.91 -1.51 0.06
C ASN A 122 -7.58 -1.94 1.48
N HIS A 123 -7.19 -3.21 1.72
CA HIS A 123 -7.13 -3.73 3.09
C HIS A 123 -6.09 -4.83 3.27
N LEU A 124 -5.32 -4.78 4.39
CA LEU A 124 -4.59 -5.91 4.97
C LEU A 124 -3.69 -6.65 3.97
N SER A 125 -3.00 -5.95 3.08
CA SER A 125 -2.25 -6.57 1.99
C SER A 125 -0.77 -6.20 2.04
N TYR A 126 0.08 -7.12 1.57
CA TYR A 126 1.48 -6.82 1.28
C TYR A 126 1.74 -6.90 -0.22
N ILE A 127 2.16 -5.78 -0.80
CA ILE A 127 2.49 -5.66 -2.21
C ILE A 127 3.97 -5.31 -2.34
N GLY A 128 4.79 -6.32 -2.56
CA GLY A 128 6.23 -6.20 -2.71
C GLY A 128 6.71 -6.68 -4.07
N ASP A 129 7.68 -5.95 -4.66
CA ASP A 129 8.29 -6.27 -5.95
C ASP A 129 7.25 -6.60 -7.03
N ALA A 130 6.25 -5.72 -7.22
CA ALA A 130 5.09 -5.98 -8.06
C ALA A 130 4.82 -4.85 -9.05
N GLU A 131 4.31 -5.22 -10.22
CA GLU A 131 3.70 -4.31 -11.20
C GLU A 131 2.22 -4.67 -11.34
N ILE A 132 1.33 -3.73 -11.05
CA ILE A 132 -0.11 -3.91 -11.14
C ILE A 132 -0.68 -2.95 -12.15
N GLY A 133 -1.34 -3.47 -13.17
CA GLY A 133 -1.97 -2.72 -14.24
C GLY A 133 -3.12 -1.85 -13.77
N GLU A 134 -3.76 -1.18 -14.73
CA GLU A 134 -4.84 -0.22 -14.46
C GLU A 134 -6.14 -0.91 -14.03
N ASN A 135 -6.93 -0.22 -13.19
CA ASN A 135 -8.28 -0.59 -12.79
C ASN A 135 -8.41 -1.98 -12.16
N CYS A 136 -7.33 -2.49 -11.55
CA CYS A 136 -7.37 -3.74 -10.81
C CYS A 136 -8.02 -3.57 -9.45
N ASN A 137 -8.61 -4.66 -8.95
CA ASN A 137 -9.08 -4.75 -7.57
C ASN A 137 -8.33 -5.86 -6.85
N ILE A 138 -7.53 -5.49 -5.88
CA ILE A 138 -6.78 -6.42 -5.05
C ILE A 138 -7.55 -6.65 -3.75
N GLY A 139 -8.00 -7.88 -3.55
CA GLY A 139 -8.79 -8.29 -2.40
C GLY A 139 -8.01 -8.21 -1.08
N ALA A 140 -8.73 -8.05 0.01
CA ALA A 140 -8.14 -8.01 1.36
C ALA A 140 -7.30 -9.25 1.67
N GLY A 141 -6.18 -9.08 2.35
CA GLY A 141 -5.29 -10.19 2.71
C GLY A 141 -4.48 -10.75 1.55
N THR A 142 -4.40 -10.05 0.41
CA THR A 142 -3.55 -10.49 -0.70
C THR A 142 -2.09 -10.24 -0.39
N ILE A 143 -1.26 -11.24 -0.62
CA ILE A 143 0.19 -11.20 -0.42
C ILE A 143 0.90 -11.53 -1.74
N THR A 144 1.81 -10.66 -2.18
CA THR A 144 2.81 -11.04 -3.17
C THR A 144 3.96 -11.74 -2.47
N CYS A 145 4.08 -13.07 -2.67
CA CYS A 145 5.14 -13.86 -2.06
C CYS A 145 6.41 -13.69 -2.89
N ASN A 146 7.09 -12.56 -2.70
CA ASN A 146 8.19 -12.10 -3.54
C ASN A 146 9.58 -12.63 -3.15
N TYR A 147 9.69 -13.42 -2.07
CA TYR A 147 10.97 -13.93 -1.57
C TYR A 147 10.93 -15.44 -1.37
N ASP A 148 11.87 -16.15 -1.98
CA ASP A 148 11.97 -17.61 -1.95
C ASP A 148 12.94 -18.17 -0.89
N GLY A 149 13.45 -17.29 -0.02
CA GLY A 149 14.51 -17.61 0.96
C GLY A 149 15.92 -17.21 0.49
N TYR A 150 16.13 -16.98 -0.80
CA TYR A 150 17.41 -16.63 -1.41
C TYR A 150 17.35 -15.35 -2.23
N LYS A 151 16.34 -15.23 -3.11
CA LYS A 151 16.19 -14.14 -4.07
C LYS A 151 14.77 -13.55 -4.01
N LYS A 152 14.67 -12.34 -4.54
CA LYS A 152 13.38 -11.70 -4.76
C LYS A 152 12.94 -11.86 -6.20
N HIS A 153 11.65 -12.12 -6.36
CA HIS A 153 11.00 -12.33 -7.63
C HIS A 153 9.84 -11.35 -7.81
N LYS A 154 9.47 -11.11 -9.05
CA LYS A 154 8.47 -10.11 -9.40
C LYS A 154 7.12 -10.74 -9.67
N THR A 155 6.07 -10.08 -9.20
CA THR A 155 4.68 -10.33 -9.56
C THR A 155 4.23 -9.32 -10.60
N ILE A 156 3.68 -9.77 -11.73
CA ILE A 156 3.15 -8.90 -12.78
C ILE A 156 1.65 -9.17 -12.92
N ILE A 157 0.83 -8.15 -12.71
CA ILE A 157 -0.62 -8.22 -12.83
C ILE A 157 -1.05 -7.29 -13.96
N GLY A 158 -1.79 -7.80 -14.92
CA GLY A 158 -2.32 -7.06 -16.05
C GLY A 158 -3.39 -6.05 -15.67
N LYS A 159 -4.16 -5.56 -16.63
CA LYS A 159 -5.23 -4.57 -16.45
C LYS A 159 -6.56 -5.23 -16.11
N ASN A 160 -7.41 -4.51 -15.36
CA ASN A 160 -8.78 -4.95 -15.03
C ASN A 160 -8.84 -6.33 -14.34
N VAL A 161 -7.80 -6.70 -13.60
CA VAL A 161 -7.73 -7.96 -12.87
C VAL A 161 -8.48 -7.86 -11.56
N PHE A 162 -9.22 -8.89 -11.21
CA PHE A 162 -9.82 -9.06 -9.89
C PHE A 162 -9.07 -10.16 -9.11
N VAL A 163 -8.46 -9.79 -8.01
CA VAL A 163 -7.84 -10.73 -7.07
C VAL A 163 -8.76 -10.91 -5.88
N GLY A 164 -9.21 -12.13 -5.64
CA GLY A 164 -10.05 -12.48 -4.49
C GLY A 164 -9.31 -12.34 -3.16
N THR A 165 -10.07 -12.23 -2.06
CA THR A 165 -9.50 -12.06 -0.71
C THR A 165 -8.63 -13.25 -0.29
N ASN A 166 -7.64 -12.98 0.58
CA ASN A 166 -6.72 -14.00 1.12
C ASN A 166 -6.01 -14.82 0.04
N SER A 167 -5.58 -14.15 -1.03
CA SER A 167 -4.83 -14.79 -2.11
C SER A 167 -3.33 -14.62 -1.90
N SER A 168 -2.58 -15.71 -2.08
CA SER A 168 -1.12 -15.71 -2.10
C SER A 168 -0.64 -15.82 -3.54
N LEU A 169 0.10 -14.83 -4.04
CA LEU A 169 0.67 -14.82 -5.38
C LEU A 169 2.15 -15.17 -5.28
N VAL A 170 2.51 -16.40 -5.63
CA VAL A 170 3.87 -16.92 -5.48
C VAL A 170 4.71 -16.52 -6.68
N ALA A 171 5.56 -15.51 -6.47
CA ALA A 171 6.43 -14.99 -7.52
C ALA A 171 7.63 -15.93 -7.81
N PRO A 172 8.15 -15.96 -9.08
CA PRO A 172 7.74 -15.11 -10.21
C PRO A 172 6.41 -15.58 -10.81
N ILE A 173 5.50 -14.64 -11.09
CA ILE A 173 4.18 -14.96 -11.65
C ILE A 173 3.63 -13.82 -12.50
N LYS A 174 2.88 -14.16 -13.55
CA LYS A 174 2.16 -13.24 -14.42
C LYS A 174 0.67 -13.54 -14.40
N ILE A 175 -0.13 -12.54 -14.10
CA ILE A 175 -1.60 -12.59 -14.15
C ILE A 175 -2.03 -11.75 -15.35
N GLY A 176 -2.66 -12.38 -16.32
CA GLY A 176 -3.10 -11.75 -17.57
C GLY A 176 -4.24 -10.76 -17.36
N ASP A 177 -4.44 -9.88 -18.34
CA ASP A 177 -5.51 -8.87 -18.33
C ASP A 177 -6.89 -9.51 -18.13
N GLN A 178 -7.77 -8.85 -17.36
CA GLN A 178 -9.14 -9.29 -17.11
C GLN A 178 -9.26 -10.67 -16.43
N ALA A 179 -8.17 -11.20 -15.87
CA ALA A 179 -8.23 -12.44 -15.11
C ALA A 179 -8.98 -12.22 -13.77
N PHE A 180 -9.62 -13.29 -13.31
CA PHE A 180 -10.33 -13.35 -12.04
C PHE A 180 -9.73 -14.44 -11.17
N LEU A 181 -9.19 -14.10 -10.01
CA LEU A 181 -8.65 -15.04 -9.05
C LEU A 181 -9.67 -15.25 -7.92
N GLY A 182 -10.05 -16.49 -7.67
CA GLY A 182 -10.96 -16.83 -6.58
C GLY A 182 -10.32 -16.63 -5.20
N SER A 183 -11.12 -16.24 -4.23
CA SER A 183 -10.66 -16.02 -2.84
C SER A 183 -10.03 -17.26 -2.22
N GLY A 184 -9.01 -17.06 -1.36
CA GLY A 184 -8.30 -18.13 -0.66
C GLY A 184 -7.37 -18.96 -1.56
N GLY A 185 -7.03 -18.45 -2.76
CA GLY A 185 -6.15 -19.14 -3.70
C GLY A 185 -4.68 -18.95 -3.38
N VAL A 186 -3.90 -20.03 -3.55
CA VAL A 186 -2.43 -19.96 -3.61
C VAL A 186 -2.06 -20.15 -5.09
N ILE A 187 -1.74 -19.04 -5.75
CA ILE A 187 -1.49 -19.02 -7.20
C ILE A 187 0.01 -19.17 -7.43
N THR A 188 0.40 -20.26 -8.08
CA THR A 188 1.81 -20.66 -8.30
C THR A 188 2.19 -20.73 -9.78
N GLU A 189 1.22 -20.57 -10.69
CA GLU A 189 1.41 -20.63 -12.14
C GLU A 189 0.82 -19.39 -12.79
N ASP A 190 1.36 -19.02 -13.94
CA ASP A 190 0.85 -17.90 -14.74
C ASP A 190 -0.63 -18.08 -15.07
N VAL A 191 -1.41 -17.01 -14.98
CA VAL A 191 -2.84 -17.01 -15.28
C VAL A 191 -3.07 -16.33 -16.62
N PRO A 192 -3.63 -17.03 -17.63
CA PRO A 192 -3.93 -16.43 -18.92
C PRO A 192 -4.95 -15.27 -18.83
N PRO A 193 -4.95 -14.33 -19.78
CA PRO A 193 -5.95 -13.28 -19.84
C PRO A 193 -7.39 -13.82 -19.87
N GLY A 194 -8.32 -13.12 -19.20
CA GLY A 194 -9.74 -13.48 -19.17
C GLY A 194 -10.07 -14.78 -18.44
N SER A 195 -9.11 -15.38 -17.74
CA SER A 195 -9.29 -16.69 -17.09
C SER A 195 -9.79 -16.53 -15.65
N LEU A 196 -10.56 -17.54 -15.19
CA LEU A 196 -10.86 -17.76 -13.78
C LEU A 196 -9.85 -18.74 -13.19
N ALA A 197 -9.02 -18.29 -12.26
CA ALA A 197 -8.09 -19.16 -11.54
C ALA A 197 -8.65 -19.51 -10.15
N LEU A 198 -8.74 -20.81 -9.87
CA LEU A 198 -9.19 -21.38 -8.60
C LEU A 198 -8.12 -22.33 -8.07
N ALA A 199 -7.39 -21.92 -7.04
CA ALA A 199 -6.31 -22.70 -6.44
C ALA A 199 -6.60 -22.95 -4.95
N ARG A 200 -7.67 -23.69 -4.68
CA ARG A 200 -8.13 -24.07 -3.33
C ARG A 200 -8.79 -25.43 -3.36
N ALA A 201 -8.75 -26.16 -2.24
CA ALA A 201 -9.43 -27.44 -2.09
C ALA A 201 -10.95 -27.29 -2.25
N LYS A 202 -11.60 -28.36 -2.75
CA LYS A 202 -13.07 -28.43 -2.76
C LYS A 202 -13.60 -28.48 -1.32
N GLN A 203 -14.57 -27.65 -1.00
CA GLN A 203 -15.23 -27.68 0.31
C GLN A 203 -15.93 -29.04 0.52
N ILE A 204 -15.70 -29.63 1.68
CA ILE A 204 -16.39 -30.86 2.13
C ILE A 204 -17.10 -30.54 3.42
N ASN A 205 -18.42 -30.73 3.45
CA ASN A 205 -19.24 -30.63 4.67
C ASN A 205 -19.42 -32.03 5.25
N LYS A 206 -18.91 -32.24 6.48
CA LYS A 206 -19.15 -33.48 7.24
C LYS A 206 -20.29 -33.23 8.21
N ILE A 207 -21.46 -33.78 7.92
CA ILE A 207 -22.66 -33.65 8.74
C ILE A 207 -22.49 -34.50 10.01
N GLU A 208 -23.03 -34.06 11.16
CA GLU A 208 -23.05 -34.76 12.45
C GLU A 208 -21.70 -34.91 13.18
N THR A 209 -20.61 -34.36 12.64
CA THR A 209 -19.28 -34.47 13.28
C THR A 209 -19.23 -33.78 14.64
N ILE A 210 -20.02 -32.74 14.85
CA ILE A 210 -20.04 -31.96 16.12
C ILE A 210 -20.72 -32.74 17.26
N CYS A 211 -21.70 -33.60 16.94
CA CYS A 211 -22.38 -34.44 17.95
C CYS A 211 -21.44 -35.48 18.60
N ILE A 212 -20.32 -35.81 17.97
CA ILE A 212 -19.35 -36.75 18.53
C ILE A 212 -18.52 -36.10 19.64
N PHE A 213 -18.17 -34.81 19.50
CA PHE A 213 -17.38 -34.07 20.49
C PHE A 213 -18.17 -33.71 21.75
N THR A 214 -19.47 -33.50 21.68
CA THR A 214 -20.33 -33.21 22.84
C THR A 214 -20.67 -34.44 23.69
N ARG A 215 -20.36 -35.67 23.23
CA ARG A 215 -20.53 -36.90 24.01
C ARG A 215 -19.29 -37.35 24.79
N ILE A 216 -18.17 -36.61 24.67
CA ILE A 216 -16.89 -36.97 25.33
C ILE A 216 -16.56 -35.98 26.48
N LEU A 217 -17.36 -34.96 26.68
CA LEU A 217 -17.34 -34.02 27.81
C LEU A 217 -18.53 -34.30 28.74
#